data_3200f7a2f4b7a42a8ab36ae5c2c2da57
#
_entry.id   3200f7a2f4b7a42a8ab36ae5c2c2da57
#
_cell.length_a   1.000
_cell.length_b   1.000
_cell.length_c   1.000
_cell.angle_alpha   90.00
_cell.angle_beta   90.00
_cell.angle_gamma   90.00
#
_symmetry.space_group_name_H-M   'P 1'
#
loop_
_entity.id
_entity.type
_entity.pdbx_description
1 polymer ?
#
loop_
_entity_poly.entity_id
_entity_poly.type
_entity_poly.pdbx_seq_one_letter_code
_entity_poly.pdbx_strand_id
1 'polypeptide(L)'
;MTFDKPPVVYDDFLSFFPETSGNDVNGLGEKDIRRPSPFFWHPPDQHAYGELQREVIGIQRRSPDITAHYSHKAPRGPTPIEKAGIKIEKSAQDWTEAVKTFALAHEGDLVGIARMDPLYVYEGYELTHPWVVIVGVYMEHAELNNLPPSLENTRNPVEVARQYNRAARACRELNNFILTQGYEAKAWQGPFASALNMMPAAIQAGLGTLGKHGSLINEEFGSSFRLSAVTTDMPLVADAPKDIGAEDFCANCQVCVKACPPDAIFHEKQMVRGVEKWFVDFDKCIPYFGEALGCAICITKCPWSTPGRAPKLMKKMLTRRQRLKARK
;
A
#
# COMPACT_ATOMS: atom_id res chain seq x y z
N MET A 1 -20.33 -14.43 -12.69
CA MET A 1 -19.76 -15.61 -12.04
C MET A 1 -19.69 -15.29 -10.55
N THR A 2 -20.37 -16.05 -9.73
CA THR A 2 -20.22 -16.01 -8.27
C THR A 2 -18.85 -16.58 -7.96
N PHE A 3 -18.07 -15.88 -7.19
CA PHE A 3 -16.83 -16.41 -6.61
C PHE A 3 -17.23 -17.19 -5.36
N ASP A 4 -17.03 -18.50 -5.38
CA ASP A 4 -17.25 -19.31 -4.19
C ASP A 4 -16.16 -19.00 -3.19
N LYS A 5 -16.57 -18.49 -2.03
CA LYS A 5 -15.64 -18.19 -0.94
C LYS A 5 -14.95 -19.48 -0.50
N PRO A 6 -13.61 -19.51 -0.42
CA PRO A 6 -12.93 -20.64 0.20
C PRO A 6 -13.35 -20.77 1.68
N PRO A 7 -13.32 -21.98 2.23
CA PRO A 7 -13.57 -22.18 3.66
C PRO A 7 -12.54 -21.43 4.50
N VAL A 8 -12.94 -21.02 5.67
CA VAL A 8 -12.09 -20.33 6.64
C VAL A 8 -11.79 -21.30 7.77
N VAL A 9 -10.52 -21.66 7.92
CA VAL A 9 -10.03 -22.55 8.99
C VAL A 9 -8.78 -21.88 9.57
N TYR A 10 -8.87 -21.31 10.76
CA TYR A 10 -7.72 -20.64 11.38
C TYR A 10 -7.51 -20.97 12.86
N ASP A 11 -7.87 -22.19 13.25
CA ASP A 11 -7.74 -22.61 14.65
C ASP A 11 -6.32 -22.40 15.18
N ASP A 12 -5.30 -22.64 14.33
CA ASP A 12 -3.90 -22.45 14.68
C ASP A 12 -3.54 -20.99 14.98
N PHE A 13 -4.20 -20.02 14.30
CA PHE A 13 -3.90 -18.60 14.51
C PHE A 13 -4.58 -18.00 15.73
N LEU A 14 -5.73 -18.51 16.12
CA LEU A 14 -6.50 -17.95 17.24
C LEU A 14 -5.70 -17.97 18.56
N SER A 15 -4.81 -18.95 18.73
CA SER A 15 -3.95 -19.07 19.92
C SER A 15 -2.91 -17.94 20.06
N PHE A 16 -2.60 -17.24 18.95
CA PHE A 16 -1.61 -16.14 18.93
C PHE A 16 -2.23 -14.75 19.03
N PHE A 17 -3.57 -14.68 19.15
CA PHE A 17 -4.24 -13.38 19.29
C PHE A 17 -4.01 -12.82 20.69
N PRO A 18 -3.58 -11.55 20.80
CA PRO A 18 -3.53 -10.87 22.08
C PRO A 18 -4.95 -10.50 22.57
N GLU A 19 -5.08 -10.17 23.83
CA GLU A 19 -6.35 -9.68 24.41
C GLU A 19 -6.81 -8.33 23.79
N THR A 20 -5.86 -7.51 23.36
CA THR A 20 -6.14 -6.20 22.73
C THR A 20 -6.54 -6.40 21.28
N SER A 21 -7.71 -5.89 20.89
CA SER A 21 -8.17 -5.88 19.50
C SER A 21 -7.26 -5.04 18.60
N GLY A 22 -6.89 -5.58 17.43
CA GLY A 22 -6.16 -4.82 16.43
C GLY A 22 -6.99 -3.69 15.81
N ASN A 23 -8.31 -3.80 15.84
CA ASN A 23 -9.21 -2.72 15.44
C ASN A 23 -9.08 -1.53 16.41
N ASP A 24 -8.98 -1.77 17.73
CA ASP A 24 -8.79 -0.74 18.73
C ASP A 24 -7.41 -0.07 18.56
N VAL A 25 -6.35 -0.86 18.36
CA VAL A 25 -5.01 -0.28 18.07
C VAL A 25 -5.04 0.60 16.84
N ASN A 26 -5.78 0.21 15.80
CA ASN A 26 -5.98 1.02 14.60
C ASN A 26 -6.91 2.23 14.78
N GLY A 27 -7.57 2.35 15.94
CA GLY A 27 -8.43 3.48 16.30
C GLY A 27 -9.82 3.41 15.67
N LEU A 28 -10.40 2.22 15.53
CA LEU A 28 -11.80 2.04 15.12
C LEU A 28 -12.71 2.66 16.19
N GLY A 29 -13.63 3.55 15.77
CA GLY A 29 -14.55 4.27 16.64
C GLY A 29 -13.99 5.56 17.26
N GLU A 30 -12.67 5.80 17.18
CA GLU A 30 -12.07 7.03 17.71
C GLU A 30 -12.47 8.26 16.91
N LYS A 31 -12.81 9.34 17.63
CA LYS A 31 -13.26 10.62 17.06
C LYS A 31 -12.15 11.67 16.96
N ASP A 32 -11.07 11.50 17.71
CA ASP A 32 -9.96 12.42 17.73
C ASP A 32 -8.91 12.05 16.66
N ILE A 33 -8.38 13.09 16.01
CA ILE A 33 -7.31 12.88 15.00
C ILE A 33 -6.01 12.60 15.76
N ARG A 34 -5.38 11.49 15.41
CA ARG A 34 -4.04 11.13 15.91
C ARG A 34 -3.21 10.43 14.85
N ARG A 35 -1.92 10.34 15.08
CA ARG A 35 -0.96 9.57 14.28
C ARG A 35 -1.31 8.07 14.36
N PRO A 36 -0.94 7.27 13.34
CA PRO A 36 -1.08 5.82 13.41
C PRO A 36 -0.13 5.24 14.46
N SER A 37 -0.61 4.30 15.26
CA SER A 37 0.22 3.56 16.21
C SER A 37 1.07 2.52 15.47
N PRO A 38 2.34 2.31 15.84
CA PRO A 38 3.14 1.18 15.36
C PRO A 38 2.43 -0.14 15.67
N PHE A 39 2.28 -0.99 14.66
CA PHE A 39 1.45 -2.17 14.77
C PHE A 39 1.96 -3.25 13.81
N PHE A 40 1.15 -4.18 13.38
CA PHE A 40 1.50 -5.24 12.46
C PHE A 40 2.42 -4.76 11.33
N TRP A 41 3.45 -5.49 11.01
CA TRP A 41 4.59 -5.14 10.15
C TRP A 41 5.61 -4.14 10.73
N HIS A 42 5.54 -3.87 12.03
CA HIS A 42 6.62 -3.28 12.82
C HIS A 42 7.45 -4.37 13.52
N PRO A 43 8.57 -4.03 14.19
CA PRO A 43 9.35 -5.03 14.93
C PRO A 43 8.46 -5.80 15.91
N PRO A 44 8.43 -7.15 15.83
CA PRO A 44 7.46 -7.97 16.59
C PRO A 44 7.54 -7.82 18.10
N ASP A 45 8.69 -7.40 18.63
CA ASP A 45 8.88 -7.20 20.07
C ASP A 45 8.33 -5.86 20.59
N GLN A 46 7.81 -5.02 19.69
CA GLN A 46 7.33 -3.68 20.00
C GLN A 46 5.79 -3.56 20.05
N HIS A 47 5.06 -4.65 19.78
CA HIS A 47 3.60 -4.63 19.79
C HIS A 47 2.99 -5.98 20.16
N ALA A 48 1.75 -5.99 20.65
CA ALA A 48 1.07 -7.17 21.16
C ALA A 48 0.84 -8.29 20.11
N TYR A 49 0.79 -7.95 18.82
CA TYR A 49 0.58 -8.89 17.71
C TYR A 49 1.89 -9.51 17.17
N GLY A 50 3.00 -9.38 17.88
CA GLY A 50 4.30 -9.82 17.39
C GLY A 50 4.40 -11.32 17.16
N GLU A 51 3.79 -12.14 18.01
CA GLU A 51 3.76 -13.59 17.85
C GLU A 51 2.95 -13.98 16.61
N LEU A 52 1.75 -13.46 16.47
CA LEU A 52 0.93 -13.68 15.28
C LEU A 52 1.65 -13.26 14.00
N GLN A 53 2.34 -12.13 14.03
CA GLN A 53 3.14 -11.67 12.87
C GLN A 53 4.26 -12.66 12.53
N ARG A 54 4.95 -13.22 13.51
CA ARG A 54 5.99 -14.25 13.29
C ARG A 54 5.41 -15.50 12.66
N GLU A 55 4.24 -15.96 13.13
CA GLU A 55 3.54 -17.12 12.56
C GLU A 55 3.11 -16.88 11.10
N VAL A 56 2.51 -15.73 10.81
CA VAL A 56 2.15 -15.34 9.42
C VAL A 56 3.37 -15.35 8.50
N ILE A 57 4.49 -14.80 8.96
CA ILE A 57 5.76 -14.84 8.22
C ILE A 57 6.29 -16.26 8.11
N GLY A 58 6.17 -17.05 9.17
CA GLY A 58 6.59 -18.44 9.24
C GLY A 58 5.94 -19.31 8.18
N ILE A 59 4.63 -19.17 7.99
CA ILE A 59 3.88 -19.91 6.95
C ILE A 59 4.35 -19.51 5.55
N GLN A 60 4.51 -18.22 5.27
CA GLN A 60 5.03 -17.77 3.97
C GLN A 60 6.43 -18.35 3.67
N ARG A 61 7.27 -18.49 4.70
CA ARG A 61 8.62 -19.06 4.58
C ARG A 61 8.62 -20.57 4.31
N ARG A 62 7.52 -21.28 4.50
CA ARG A 62 7.40 -22.69 4.10
C ARG A 62 7.40 -22.87 2.58
N SER A 63 7.08 -21.84 1.81
CA SER A 63 7.18 -21.85 0.35
C SER A 63 8.56 -21.42 -0.11
N PRO A 64 9.34 -22.28 -0.80
CA PRO A 64 10.61 -21.90 -1.40
C PRO A 64 10.46 -20.80 -2.45
N ASP A 65 9.37 -20.81 -3.22
CA ASP A 65 9.10 -19.83 -4.28
C ASP A 65 8.89 -18.43 -3.71
N ILE A 66 8.10 -18.30 -2.62
CA ILE A 66 7.91 -17.02 -1.93
C ILE A 66 9.22 -16.57 -1.28
N THR A 67 9.91 -17.51 -0.60
CA THR A 67 11.16 -17.22 0.13
C THR A 67 12.26 -16.74 -0.81
N ALA A 68 12.32 -17.22 -2.04
CA ALA A 68 13.28 -16.78 -3.05
C ALA A 68 13.20 -15.25 -3.29
N HIS A 69 12.02 -14.65 -3.15
CA HIS A 69 11.81 -13.20 -3.32
C HIS A 69 12.00 -12.39 -2.03
N TYR A 70 11.80 -13.00 -0.84
CA TYR A 70 12.00 -12.31 0.44
C TYR A 70 13.40 -12.55 1.04
N SER A 71 14.18 -13.48 0.51
CA SER A 71 15.50 -13.81 1.03
C SER A 71 16.52 -12.70 0.73
N HIS A 72 17.60 -12.69 1.51
CA HIS A 72 18.76 -11.83 1.25
C HIS A 72 19.44 -12.10 -0.10
N LYS A 73 19.08 -13.21 -0.75
CA LYS A 73 19.61 -13.60 -2.07
C LYS A 73 18.90 -12.88 -3.21
N ALA A 74 17.68 -12.39 -3.00
CA ALA A 74 16.96 -11.63 -4.03
C ALA A 74 17.51 -10.20 -4.13
N PRO A 75 17.83 -9.70 -5.33
CA PRO A 75 18.35 -8.34 -5.48
C PRO A 75 17.29 -7.31 -5.10
N ARG A 76 17.55 -6.57 -4.03
CA ARG A 76 16.68 -5.51 -3.52
C ARG A 76 17.15 -4.11 -3.92
N GLY A 77 18.02 -4.02 -4.92
CA GLY A 77 18.62 -2.77 -5.35
C GLY A 77 19.91 -2.43 -4.62
N PRO A 78 20.53 -1.31 -4.99
CA PRO A 78 21.81 -0.91 -4.45
C PRO A 78 21.73 -0.58 -2.96
N THR A 79 22.86 -0.66 -2.27
CA THR A 79 23.02 -0.06 -0.94
C THR A 79 23.02 1.47 -1.05
N PRO A 80 22.55 2.18 -0.03
CA PRO A 80 22.69 3.63 0.01
C PRO A 80 24.18 4.02 -0.11
N ILE A 81 24.47 5.02 -0.94
CA ILE A 81 25.78 5.62 -1.10
C ILE A 81 25.93 6.81 -0.15
N GLU A 82 27.15 7.29 0.02
CA GLU A 82 27.39 8.57 0.68
C GLU A 82 26.82 9.72 -0.17
N LYS A 83 26.25 10.70 0.51
CA LYS A 83 25.75 11.91 -0.12
C LYS A 83 26.92 12.72 -0.70
N ALA A 84 26.77 13.23 -1.92
CA ALA A 84 27.75 14.10 -2.52
C ALA A 84 27.95 15.38 -1.68
N GLY A 85 29.20 15.81 -1.54
CA GLY A 85 29.57 16.99 -0.73
C GLY A 85 29.07 18.31 -1.31
N ILE A 86 28.76 18.34 -2.61
CA ILE A 86 28.32 19.55 -3.33
C ILE A 86 26.86 19.36 -3.74
N LYS A 87 26.01 20.31 -3.35
CA LYS A 87 24.62 20.37 -3.84
C LYS A 87 24.58 20.94 -5.25
N ILE A 88 23.89 20.27 -6.14
CA ILE A 88 23.58 20.79 -7.46
C ILE A 88 22.31 21.64 -7.34
N GLU A 89 22.43 22.94 -7.70
CA GLU A 89 21.31 23.86 -7.62
C GLU A 89 20.47 23.82 -8.90
N LYS A 90 19.16 23.59 -8.75
CA LYS A 90 18.13 23.68 -9.80
C LYS A 90 16.85 24.23 -9.18
N SER A 91 15.91 24.64 -10.02
CA SER A 91 14.58 25.01 -9.55
C SER A 91 13.83 23.80 -8.99
N ALA A 92 12.88 24.02 -8.08
CA ALA A 92 12.03 22.95 -7.56
C ALA A 92 11.26 22.22 -8.67
N GLN A 93 10.88 22.93 -9.74
CA GLN A 93 10.21 22.35 -10.90
C GLN A 93 11.14 21.41 -11.68
N ASP A 94 12.39 21.83 -11.95
CA ASP A 94 13.37 21.00 -12.67
C ASP A 94 13.72 19.74 -11.87
N TRP A 95 13.84 19.86 -10.55
CA TRP A 95 14.05 18.70 -9.68
C TRP A 95 12.86 17.76 -9.66
N THR A 96 11.65 18.30 -9.62
CA THR A 96 10.43 17.50 -9.69
C THR A 96 10.37 16.67 -10.97
N GLU A 97 10.68 17.30 -12.11
CA GLU A 97 10.72 16.61 -13.40
C GLU A 97 11.85 15.55 -13.45
N ALA A 98 13.03 15.89 -12.98
CA ALA A 98 14.16 14.96 -12.95
C ALA A 98 13.89 13.73 -12.05
N VAL A 99 13.33 13.94 -10.86
CA VAL A 99 12.96 12.87 -9.92
C VAL A 99 11.89 11.95 -10.52
N LYS A 100 10.84 12.52 -11.12
CA LYS A 100 9.78 11.73 -11.75
C LYS A 100 10.29 10.95 -12.97
N THR A 101 11.06 11.60 -13.83
CA THR A 101 11.66 10.97 -15.00
C THR A 101 12.59 9.82 -14.59
N PHE A 102 13.44 10.05 -13.57
CA PHE A 102 14.33 9.01 -13.06
C PHE A 102 13.55 7.83 -12.50
N ALA A 103 12.56 8.06 -11.65
CA ALA A 103 11.76 6.99 -11.03
C ALA A 103 11.05 6.12 -12.07
N LEU A 104 10.46 6.73 -13.11
CA LEU A 104 9.78 6.02 -14.20
C LEU A 104 10.75 5.28 -15.14
N ALA A 105 11.99 5.74 -15.24
CA ALA A 105 13.03 5.04 -16.02
C ALA A 105 13.69 3.88 -15.25
N HIS A 106 13.50 3.81 -13.91
CA HIS A 106 14.15 2.86 -13.01
C HIS A 106 13.10 2.04 -12.23
N GLU A 107 12.42 1.15 -12.93
CA GLU A 107 11.45 0.18 -12.42
C GLU A 107 10.12 0.77 -11.83
N GLY A 108 9.94 2.08 -11.68
CA GLY A 108 8.67 2.67 -11.27
C GLY A 108 7.64 2.69 -12.41
N ASP A 109 6.39 2.36 -12.12
CA ASP A 109 5.27 2.52 -13.06
C ASP A 109 4.42 3.77 -12.72
N LEU A 110 4.47 4.19 -11.46
CA LEU A 110 3.80 5.37 -10.94
C LEU A 110 4.78 6.17 -10.09
N VAL A 111 4.67 7.49 -10.14
CA VAL A 111 5.41 8.40 -9.26
C VAL A 111 4.57 9.60 -8.90
N GLY A 112 4.61 9.98 -7.62
CA GLY A 112 3.95 11.19 -7.14
C GLY A 112 4.67 11.76 -5.94
N ILE A 113 4.52 13.06 -5.72
CA ILE A 113 5.22 13.81 -4.70
C ILE A 113 4.21 14.45 -3.76
N ALA A 114 4.37 14.22 -2.46
CA ALA A 114 3.60 14.89 -1.43
C ALA A 114 4.51 15.68 -0.49
N ARG A 115 3.98 16.75 0.09
CA ARG A 115 4.62 17.39 1.24
C ARG A 115 4.49 16.47 2.44
N MET A 116 5.54 16.38 3.27
CA MET A 116 5.48 15.60 4.51
C MET A 116 4.41 16.18 5.44
N ASP A 117 3.57 15.30 5.98
CA ASP A 117 2.60 15.61 7.02
C ASP A 117 2.90 14.73 8.25
N PRO A 118 2.91 15.27 9.48
CA PRO A 118 3.09 14.48 10.69
C PRO A 118 2.14 13.28 10.81
N LEU A 119 0.93 13.35 10.25
CA LEU A 119 -0.05 12.26 10.25
C LEU A 119 0.35 11.06 9.36
N TYR A 120 1.38 11.19 8.53
CA TYR A 120 1.96 10.06 7.79
C TYR A 120 2.98 9.29 8.62
N VAL A 121 3.41 9.85 9.74
CA VAL A 121 4.48 9.29 10.58
C VAL A 121 3.88 8.55 11.75
N TYR A 122 4.29 7.30 11.95
CA TYR A 122 3.83 6.51 13.09
C TYR A 122 4.25 7.13 14.43
N GLU A 123 3.43 6.96 15.47
CA GLU A 123 3.75 7.36 16.84
C GLU A 123 5.12 6.82 17.27
N GLY A 124 5.89 7.59 18.02
CA GLY A 124 7.24 7.23 18.45
C GLY A 124 8.34 7.44 17.41
N TYR A 125 7.99 7.81 16.16
CA TYR A 125 8.98 8.13 15.12
C TYR A 125 8.93 9.60 14.74
N GLU A 126 10.07 10.09 14.22
CA GLU A 126 10.19 11.44 13.67
C GLU A 126 10.82 11.40 12.27
N LEU A 127 10.29 12.20 11.36
CA LEU A 127 10.82 12.42 10.02
C LEU A 127 10.91 13.91 9.77
N THR A 128 12.10 14.37 9.42
CA THR A 128 12.42 15.79 9.23
C THR A 128 12.44 16.23 7.76
N HIS A 129 12.49 15.29 6.83
CA HIS A 129 12.47 15.60 5.40
C HIS A 129 11.14 16.22 5.00
N PRO A 130 11.13 17.36 4.30
CA PRO A 130 9.87 18.04 3.94
C PRO A 130 9.09 17.38 2.81
N TRP A 131 9.70 16.44 2.08
CA TRP A 131 9.11 15.82 0.90
C TRP A 131 9.07 14.30 0.98
N VAL A 132 8.00 13.72 0.42
CA VAL A 132 7.84 12.29 0.21
C VAL A 132 7.61 12.06 -1.28
N VAL A 133 8.50 11.33 -1.90
CA VAL A 133 8.31 10.81 -3.27
C VAL A 133 7.81 9.38 -3.16
N ILE A 134 6.61 9.13 -3.63
CA ILE A 134 6.01 7.79 -3.67
C ILE A 134 6.24 7.18 -5.03
N VAL A 135 6.72 5.95 -5.05
CA VAL A 135 6.88 5.15 -6.27
C VAL A 135 5.95 3.95 -6.19
N GLY A 136 5.15 3.75 -7.22
CA GLY A 136 4.28 2.59 -7.37
C GLY A 136 4.80 1.64 -8.44
N VAL A 137 4.67 0.33 -8.19
CA VAL A 137 5.00 -0.71 -9.17
C VAL A 137 3.80 -1.62 -9.39
N TYR A 138 3.47 -1.88 -10.66
CA TYR A 138 2.34 -2.71 -11.05
C TYR A 138 2.55 -4.17 -10.64
N MET A 139 1.46 -4.84 -10.28
CA MET A 139 1.39 -6.29 -10.07
C MET A 139 0.57 -6.92 -11.19
N GLU A 140 1.08 -8.00 -11.77
CA GLU A 140 0.40 -8.69 -12.86
C GLU A 140 -0.91 -9.32 -12.38
N HIS A 141 -2.04 -8.77 -12.88
CA HIS A 141 -3.36 -9.19 -12.45
C HIS A 141 -3.64 -10.67 -12.75
N ALA A 142 -3.09 -11.23 -13.84
CA ALA A 142 -3.24 -12.63 -14.18
C ALA A 142 -2.61 -13.54 -13.11
N GLU A 143 -1.47 -13.13 -12.54
CA GLU A 143 -0.81 -13.84 -11.45
C GLU A 143 -1.59 -13.68 -10.14
N LEU A 144 -2.02 -12.45 -9.81
CA LEU A 144 -2.84 -12.18 -8.62
C LEU A 144 -4.16 -12.96 -8.64
N ASN A 145 -4.74 -13.23 -9.81
CA ASN A 145 -6.03 -13.92 -9.93
C ASN A 145 -5.95 -15.44 -9.78
N ASN A 146 -4.78 -15.99 -9.46
CA ASN A 146 -4.64 -17.39 -9.04
C ASN A 146 -5.09 -17.53 -7.58
N LEU A 147 -6.38 -17.74 -7.39
CA LEU A 147 -7.07 -17.72 -6.11
C LEU A 147 -7.79 -19.05 -5.83
N PRO A 148 -7.93 -19.48 -4.58
CA PRO A 148 -7.30 -18.89 -3.39
C PRO A 148 -5.79 -19.22 -3.34
N PRO A 149 -4.96 -18.35 -2.72
CA PRO A 149 -3.56 -18.68 -2.46
C PRO A 149 -3.44 -19.78 -1.41
N SER A 150 -2.50 -20.69 -1.60
CA SER A 150 -2.14 -21.75 -0.65
C SER A 150 -0.68 -22.17 -0.89
N LEU A 151 -0.13 -23.09 -0.09
CA LEU A 151 1.20 -23.66 -0.30
C LEU A 151 1.30 -24.44 -1.62
N GLU A 152 0.18 -24.95 -2.13
CA GLU A 152 0.07 -25.63 -3.43
C GLU A 152 -0.22 -24.68 -4.60
N ASN A 153 -0.66 -23.46 -4.28
CA ASN A 153 -0.97 -22.41 -5.27
C ASN A 153 -0.32 -21.08 -4.87
N THR A 154 0.97 -20.96 -5.14
CA THR A 154 1.83 -19.84 -4.71
C THR A 154 1.94 -18.69 -5.72
N ARG A 155 1.30 -18.77 -6.89
CA ARG A 155 1.45 -17.75 -7.96
C ARG A 155 1.10 -16.33 -7.49
N ASN A 156 -0.02 -16.18 -6.79
CA ASN A 156 -0.43 -14.88 -6.24
C ASN A 156 0.60 -14.33 -5.22
N PRO A 157 0.97 -15.00 -4.13
CA PRO A 157 1.94 -14.49 -3.17
C PRO A 157 3.35 -14.32 -3.75
N VAL A 158 3.75 -15.14 -4.72
CA VAL A 158 5.02 -14.96 -5.45
C VAL A 158 5.02 -13.65 -6.23
N GLU A 159 3.92 -13.31 -6.92
CA GLU A 159 3.81 -12.03 -7.61
C GLU A 159 3.89 -10.85 -6.64
N VAL A 160 3.19 -10.94 -5.51
CA VAL A 160 3.26 -9.93 -4.44
C VAL A 160 4.70 -9.75 -3.95
N ALA A 161 5.41 -10.84 -3.67
CA ALA A 161 6.80 -10.82 -3.21
C ALA A 161 7.76 -10.24 -4.25
N ARG A 162 7.58 -10.62 -5.53
CA ARG A 162 8.35 -10.09 -6.66
C ARG A 162 8.23 -8.59 -6.77
N GLN A 163 7.02 -8.07 -6.66
CA GLN A 163 6.79 -6.63 -6.80
C GLN A 163 7.21 -5.84 -5.55
N TYR A 164 7.25 -6.43 -4.36
CA TYR A 164 7.94 -5.81 -3.22
C TYR A 164 9.44 -5.64 -3.47
N ASN A 165 10.10 -6.62 -4.08
CA ASN A 165 11.52 -6.48 -4.46
C ASN A 165 11.72 -5.40 -5.53
N ARG A 166 10.84 -5.37 -6.53
CA ARG A 166 10.88 -4.33 -7.57
C ARG A 166 10.70 -2.94 -6.97
N ALA A 167 9.71 -2.75 -6.08
CA ALA A 167 9.49 -1.49 -5.37
C ALA A 167 10.70 -1.09 -4.51
N ALA A 168 11.37 -2.06 -3.87
CA ALA A 168 12.57 -1.83 -3.10
C ALA A 168 13.74 -1.35 -3.99
N ARG A 169 13.93 -1.95 -5.17
CA ARG A 169 14.95 -1.50 -6.13
C ARG A 169 14.65 -0.08 -6.61
N ALA A 170 13.41 0.18 -7.06
CA ALA A 170 13.00 1.49 -7.53
C ALA A 170 13.28 2.61 -6.54
N CYS A 171 12.90 2.43 -5.26
CA CYS A 171 13.14 3.48 -4.26
C CYS A 171 14.61 3.61 -3.86
N ARG A 172 15.40 2.54 -3.90
CA ARG A 172 16.84 2.60 -3.59
C ARG A 172 17.64 3.27 -4.71
N GLU A 173 17.30 2.99 -5.96
CA GLU A 173 17.89 3.69 -7.11
C GLU A 173 17.58 5.18 -7.04
N LEU A 174 16.32 5.55 -6.80
CA LEU A 174 15.92 6.95 -6.64
C LEU A 174 16.61 7.62 -5.44
N ASN A 175 16.73 6.92 -4.32
CA ASN A 175 17.48 7.42 -3.15
C ASN A 175 18.92 7.76 -3.52
N ASN A 176 19.61 6.84 -4.20
CA ASN A 176 21.00 7.07 -4.60
C ASN A 176 21.12 8.18 -5.64
N PHE A 177 20.18 8.28 -6.59
CA PHE A 177 20.11 9.41 -7.49
C PHE A 177 20.05 10.74 -6.73
N ILE A 178 19.18 10.88 -5.73
CA ILE A 178 19.04 12.12 -4.94
C ILE A 178 20.33 12.41 -4.14
N LEU A 179 20.94 11.39 -3.53
CA LEU A 179 22.19 11.50 -2.79
C LEU A 179 23.35 12.00 -3.68
N THR A 180 23.42 11.53 -4.96
CA THR A 180 24.44 12.03 -5.91
C THR A 180 24.27 13.51 -6.27
N GLN A 181 23.08 14.06 -6.07
CA GLN A 181 22.83 15.50 -6.30
C GLN A 181 23.15 16.37 -5.07
N GLY A 182 23.63 15.76 -3.97
CA GLY A 182 24.02 16.45 -2.76
C GLY A 182 22.88 16.72 -1.76
N TYR A 183 21.72 16.11 -1.95
CA TYR A 183 20.56 16.23 -1.05
C TYR A 183 20.44 15.02 -0.13
N GLU A 184 19.88 15.22 1.06
CA GLU A 184 19.53 14.12 1.97
C GLU A 184 18.39 13.29 1.38
N ALA A 185 18.49 11.99 1.53
CA ALA A 185 17.44 11.07 1.09
C ALA A 185 17.40 9.81 1.96
N LYS A 186 16.21 9.24 2.13
CA LYS A 186 16.01 7.96 2.81
C LYS A 186 14.95 7.15 2.11
N ALA A 187 15.34 5.94 1.67
CA ALA A 187 14.42 4.99 1.04
C ALA A 187 13.58 4.24 2.07
N TRP A 188 12.29 4.07 1.77
CA TRP A 188 11.29 3.34 2.54
C TRP A 188 10.69 2.25 1.66
N GLN A 189 10.97 1.01 2.02
CA GLN A 189 10.54 -0.17 1.25
C GLN A 189 9.54 -1.01 2.04
N GLY A 190 8.55 -1.57 1.35
CA GLY A 190 7.70 -2.60 1.92
C GLY A 190 8.41 -3.97 1.99
N PRO A 191 7.76 -4.97 2.57
CA PRO A 191 6.45 -4.94 3.22
C PRO A 191 6.45 -4.38 4.65
N PHE A 192 7.62 -4.35 5.31
CA PHE A 192 7.70 -3.88 6.70
C PHE A 192 7.58 -2.36 6.75
N ALA A 193 6.63 -1.89 7.54
CA ALA A 193 6.54 -0.50 7.90
C ALA A 193 7.66 -0.15 8.90
N SER A 194 8.02 1.12 8.91
CA SER A 194 8.88 1.67 9.96
C SER A 194 8.32 3.01 10.41
N ALA A 195 8.92 4.14 10.06
CA ALA A 195 8.39 5.43 10.47
C ALA A 195 7.25 5.95 9.57
N LEU A 196 7.18 5.54 8.30
CA LEU A 196 6.32 6.15 7.29
C LEU A 196 5.12 5.28 6.89
N ASN A 197 3.90 5.79 7.08
CA ASN A 197 2.69 5.27 6.45
C ASN A 197 2.55 5.87 5.04
N MET A 198 2.82 5.07 4.02
CA MET A 198 2.84 5.54 2.62
C MET A 198 1.45 5.81 2.03
N MET A 199 0.39 5.20 2.57
CA MET A 199 -0.96 5.28 1.99
C MET A 199 -1.51 6.70 1.92
N PRO A 200 -1.55 7.49 3.02
CA PRO A 200 -2.05 8.86 2.96
C PRO A 200 -1.16 9.76 2.09
N ALA A 201 0.17 9.59 2.12
CA ALA A 201 1.09 10.31 1.25
C ALA A 201 0.81 10.03 -0.24
N ALA A 202 0.54 8.76 -0.61
CA ALA A 202 0.20 8.37 -1.97
C ALA A 202 -1.13 8.99 -2.44
N ILE A 203 -2.12 9.13 -1.55
CA ILE A 203 -3.38 9.82 -1.87
C ILE A 203 -3.11 11.31 -2.16
N GLN A 204 -2.34 11.97 -1.31
CA GLN A 204 -2.00 13.38 -1.49
C GLN A 204 -1.11 13.62 -2.72
N ALA A 205 -0.29 12.66 -3.07
CA ALA A 205 0.51 12.65 -4.30
C ALA A 205 -0.29 12.29 -5.58
N GLY A 206 -1.61 12.14 -5.49
CA GLY A 206 -2.48 11.89 -6.64
C GLY A 206 -2.42 10.47 -7.21
N LEU A 207 -1.81 9.51 -6.50
CA LEU A 207 -1.62 8.13 -7.00
C LEU A 207 -2.84 7.24 -6.83
N GLY A 208 -3.88 7.70 -6.16
CA GLY A 208 -5.13 6.94 -6.02
C GLY A 208 -6.04 7.43 -4.91
N THR A 209 -7.14 6.73 -4.74
CA THR A 209 -8.17 6.97 -3.72
C THR A 209 -8.34 5.71 -2.88
N LEU A 210 -8.64 5.86 -1.59
CA LEU A 210 -8.88 4.70 -0.71
C LEU A 210 -10.14 3.94 -1.15
N GLY A 211 -9.98 2.67 -1.48
CA GLY A 211 -11.08 1.77 -1.81
C GLY A 211 -11.73 1.13 -0.59
N LYS A 212 -12.95 0.61 -0.75
CA LYS A 212 -13.72 -0.09 0.31
C LYS A 212 -12.93 -1.27 0.92
N HIS A 213 -12.09 -1.92 0.14
CA HIS A 213 -11.21 -3.02 0.58
C HIS A 213 -9.95 -2.56 1.34
N GLY A 214 -9.84 -1.29 1.73
CA GLY A 214 -8.73 -0.78 2.52
C GLY A 214 -7.41 -0.55 1.76
N SER A 215 -7.37 -0.81 0.44
CA SER A 215 -6.22 -0.49 -0.42
C SER A 215 -6.52 0.68 -1.34
N LEU A 216 -5.47 1.28 -1.92
CA LEU A 216 -5.63 2.33 -2.91
C LEU A 216 -6.21 1.79 -4.23
N ILE A 217 -6.98 2.62 -4.90
CA ILE A 217 -7.45 2.42 -6.27
C ILE A 217 -6.83 3.51 -7.13
N ASN A 218 -6.01 3.11 -8.10
CA ASN A 218 -5.40 3.96 -9.11
C ASN A 218 -6.26 3.98 -10.39
N GLU A 219 -6.14 5.04 -11.18
CA GLU A 219 -6.91 5.22 -12.41
C GLU A 219 -6.50 4.30 -13.56
N GLU A 220 -5.32 3.71 -13.50
CA GLU A 220 -4.77 2.81 -14.52
C GLU A 220 -4.74 1.36 -14.06
N PHE A 221 -4.17 1.11 -12.88
CA PHE A 221 -3.90 -0.24 -12.36
C PHE A 221 -4.93 -0.75 -11.35
N GLY A 222 -5.97 0.06 -11.03
CA GLY A 222 -6.88 -0.29 -9.95
C GLY A 222 -6.12 -0.45 -8.64
N SER A 223 -6.24 -1.60 -7.97
CA SER A 223 -5.52 -1.89 -6.74
C SER A 223 -4.33 -2.85 -6.94
N SER A 224 -3.95 -3.11 -8.20
CA SER A 224 -2.89 -4.05 -8.55
C SER A 224 -1.53 -3.36 -8.60
N PHE A 225 -1.08 -2.75 -7.50
CA PHE A 225 0.25 -2.15 -7.39
C PHE A 225 0.77 -2.14 -5.96
N ARG A 226 2.10 -2.02 -5.82
CA ARG A 226 2.79 -1.87 -4.54
C ARG A 226 3.47 -0.53 -4.46
N LEU A 227 3.67 -0.05 -3.22
CA LEU A 227 4.31 1.23 -2.95
C LEU A 227 5.68 1.05 -2.33
N SER A 228 6.56 1.99 -2.65
CA SER A 228 7.75 2.36 -1.92
C SER A 228 7.86 3.88 -1.89
N ALA A 229 8.77 4.42 -1.09
CA ALA A 229 8.92 5.86 -0.99
C ALA A 229 10.38 6.27 -0.80
N VAL A 230 10.65 7.53 -1.12
CA VAL A 230 11.88 8.23 -0.70
C VAL A 230 11.48 9.54 -0.03
N THR A 231 11.99 9.78 1.17
CA THR A 231 11.89 11.11 1.81
C THR A 231 13.17 11.91 1.57
N THR A 232 13.07 13.22 1.35
CA THR A 232 14.21 14.06 0.97
C THR A 232 14.04 15.52 1.37
N ASP A 233 15.16 16.24 1.50
CA ASP A 233 15.25 17.71 1.62
C ASP A 233 15.41 18.39 0.25
N MET A 234 15.54 17.63 -0.86
CA MET A 234 15.61 18.20 -2.21
C MET A 234 14.36 19.06 -2.46
N PRO A 235 14.51 20.31 -2.96
CA PRO A 235 13.36 21.16 -3.22
C PRO A 235 12.50 20.58 -4.33
N LEU A 236 11.24 20.24 -4.01
CA LEU A 236 10.28 19.63 -4.93
C LEU A 236 8.97 20.42 -4.96
N VAL A 237 8.15 20.15 -5.96
CA VAL A 237 6.75 20.63 -6.07
C VAL A 237 5.82 19.49 -5.79
N ALA A 238 4.87 19.66 -4.86
CA ALA A 238 3.86 18.66 -4.56
C ALA A 238 2.88 18.48 -5.71
N ASP A 239 2.48 17.25 -5.95
CA ASP A 239 1.29 16.94 -6.73
C ASP A 239 0.02 17.25 -5.93
N ALA A 240 -1.14 17.13 -6.58
CA ALA A 240 -2.43 17.30 -5.94
C ALA A 240 -3.19 15.97 -5.87
N PRO A 241 -4.01 15.74 -4.85
CA PRO A 241 -4.92 14.60 -4.80
C PRO A 241 -5.80 14.54 -6.04
N LYS A 242 -6.02 13.34 -6.56
CA LYS A 242 -6.81 13.12 -7.76
C LYS A 242 -8.11 12.39 -7.45
N ASP A 243 -9.22 13.00 -7.79
CA ASP A 243 -10.53 12.37 -7.71
C ASP A 243 -10.82 11.59 -9.00
N ILE A 244 -10.83 10.28 -8.89
CA ILE A 244 -11.11 9.34 -9.99
C ILE A 244 -12.55 8.79 -9.96
N GLY A 245 -13.39 9.25 -9.02
CA GLY A 245 -14.76 8.76 -8.83
C GLY A 245 -14.85 7.37 -8.17
N ALA A 246 -13.75 6.86 -7.62
CA ALA A 246 -13.73 5.56 -6.96
C ALA A 246 -14.56 5.56 -5.66
N GLU A 247 -14.62 6.67 -4.96
CA GLU A 247 -15.46 6.85 -3.77
C GLU A 247 -16.93 6.56 -4.05
N ASP A 248 -17.50 7.24 -5.07
CA ASP A 248 -18.91 7.07 -5.47
C ASP A 248 -19.19 5.65 -5.98
N PHE A 249 -18.20 5.05 -6.64
CA PHE A 249 -18.32 3.66 -7.08
C PHE A 249 -18.34 2.71 -5.90
N CYS A 250 -17.41 2.83 -4.96
CA CYS A 250 -17.29 1.99 -3.77
C CYS A 250 -18.52 2.09 -2.86
N ALA A 251 -19.18 3.25 -2.77
CA ALA A 251 -20.40 3.42 -1.96
C ALA A 251 -21.48 2.36 -2.33
N ASN A 252 -21.63 2.04 -3.61
CA ASN A 252 -22.64 1.11 -4.11
C ASN A 252 -22.08 -0.27 -4.49
N CYS A 253 -20.76 -0.42 -4.61
CA CYS A 253 -20.13 -1.68 -5.00
C CYS A 253 -19.89 -2.56 -3.76
N GLN A 254 -20.28 -3.85 -3.88
CA GLN A 254 -20.12 -4.84 -2.81
C GLN A 254 -19.25 -6.04 -3.26
N VAL A 255 -18.53 -5.92 -4.36
CA VAL A 255 -17.78 -7.07 -4.92
C VAL A 255 -16.69 -7.55 -3.95
N CYS A 256 -15.88 -6.64 -3.39
CA CYS A 256 -14.84 -7.02 -2.43
C CYS A 256 -15.43 -7.54 -1.10
N VAL A 257 -16.55 -6.97 -0.64
CA VAL A 257 -17.27 -7.46 0.56
C VAL A 257 -17.71 -8.91 0.37
N LYS A 258 -18.42 -9.18 -0.75
CA LYS A 258 -18.92 -10.52 -1.06
C LYS A 258 -17.82 -11.54 -1.35
N ALA A 259 -16.66 -11.09 -1.80
CA ALA A 259 -15.52 -11.96 -2.10
C ALA A 259 -14.61 -12.21 -0.88
N CYS A 260 -14.75 -11.45 0.19
CA CYS A 260 -13.93 -11.61 1.39
C CYS A 260 -14.32 -12.87 2.15
N PRO A 261 -13.44 -13.89 2.30
CA PRO A 261 -13.83 -15.13 2.98
C PRO A 261 -14.24 -14.91 4.44
N PRO A 262 -13.47 -14.17 5.28
CA PRO A 262 -13.82 -13.94 6.69
C PRO A 262 -14.83 -12.80 6.90
N ASP A 263 -15.46 -12.26 5.85
CA ASP A 263 -16.40 -11.12 5.94
C ASP A 263 -15.83 -9.91 6.71
N ALA A 264 -14.55 -9.60 6.48
CA ALA A 264 -13.82 -8.56 7.19
C ALA A 264 -14.04 -7.15 6.64
N ILE A 265 -14.65 -6.96 5.46
CA ILE A 265 -14.80 -5.66 4.83
C ILE A 265 -16.15 -5.05 5.22
N PHE A 266 -16.11 -3.90 5.89
CA PHE A 266 -17.33 -3.18 6.25
C PHE A 266 -18.11 -2.69 5.02
N HIS A 267 -19.43 -2.78 5.09
CA HIS A 267 -20.33 -2.28 4.04
C HIS A 267 -20.28 -0.75 3.93
N GLU A 268 -20.18 -0.09 5.09
CA GLU A 268 -20.17 1.36 5.24
C GLU A 268 -18.80 1.83 5.75
N LYS A 269 -18.54 3.12 5.58
CA LYS A 269 -17.37 3.75 6.19
C LYS A 269 -17.44 3.68 7.70
N GLN A 270 -16.29 3.71 8.32
CA GLN A 270 -16.11 3.70 9.77
C GLN A 270 -15.38 4.97 10.22
N MET A 271 -15.67 5.42 11.42
CA MET A 271 -14.86 6.43 12.09
C MET A 271 -13.56 5.79 12.56
N VAL A 272 -12.43 6.28 12.11
CA VAL A 272 -11.11 5.72 12.45
C VAL A 272 -10.12 6.85 12.64
N ARG A 273 -9.65 7.05 13.86
CA ARG A 273 -8.74 8.15 14.23
C ARG A 273 -9.24 9.52 13.71
N GLY A 274 -10.48 9.86 14.02
CA GLY A 274 -11.10 11.14 13.69
C GLY A 274 -11.50 11.32 12.21
N VAL A 275 -11.37 10.28 11.38
CA VAL A 275 -11.71 10.37 9.94
C VAL A 275 -12.70 9.28 9.56
N GLU A 276 -13.83 9.65 8.96
CA GLU A 276 -14.77 8.71 8.37
C GLU A 276 -14.21 8.17 7.05
N LYS A 277 -13.86 6.88 7.02
CA LYS A 277 -13.22 6.24 5.87
C LYS A 277 -13.57 4.77 5.72
N TRP A 278 -13.32 4.21 4.55
CA TRP A 278 -13.35 2.77 4.34
C TRP A 278 -12.35 2.08 5.26
N PHE A 279 -12.80 1.02 5.90
CA PHE A 279 -12.00 0.25 6.85
C PHE A 279 -12.23 -1.23 6.66
N VAL A 280 -11.24 -2.01 7.01
CA VAL A 280 -11.29 -3.47 7.03
C VAL A 280 -11.10 -3.92 8.48
N ASP A 281 -11.98 -4.77 8.96
CA ASP A 281 -11.87 -5.41 10.27
C ASP A 281 -10.59 -6.22 10.33
N PHE A 282 -9.62 -5.70 11.07
CA PHE A 282 -8.30 -6.31 11.15
C PHE A 282 -8.36 -7.70 11.77
N ASP A 283 -9.11 -7.85 12.87
CA ASP A 283 -9.16 -9.08 13.65
C ASP A 283 -9.83 -10.23 12.88
N LYS A 284 -10.77 -9.90 11.99
CA LYS A 284 -11.33 -10.89 11.05
C LYS A 284 -10.40 -11.16 9.86
N CYS A 285 -9.73 -10.14 9.35
CA CYS A 285 -8.90 -10.26 8.15
C CYS A 285 -7.63 -11.05 8.39
N ILE A 286 -6.92 -10.78 9.50
CA ILE A 286 -5.54 -11.22 9.68
C ILE A 286 -5.36 -12.73 9.81
N PRO A 287 -6.26 -13.52 10.43
CA PRO A 287 -6.11 -14.96 10.47
C PRO A 287 -6.14 -15.57 9.06
N TYR A 288 -7.16 -15.22 8.28
CA TYR A 288 -7.28 -15.69 6.90
C TYR A 288 -6.14 -15.16 6.01
N PHE A 289 -5.72 -13.92 6.20
CA PHE A 289 -4.56 -13.36 5.51
C PHE A 289 -3.30 -14.18 5.76
N GLY A 290 -3.10 -14.65 6.99
CA GLY A 290 -1.98 -15.49 7.37
C GLY A 290 -2.03 -16.86 6.68
N GLU A 291 -3.14 -17.58 6.80
CA GLU A 291 -3.36 -18.89 6.16
C GLU A 291 -3.21 -18.83 4.64
N ALA A 292 -3.77 -17.81 4.03
CA ALA A 292 -3.78 -17.60 2.58
C ALA A 292 -2.55 -16.83 2.09
N LEU A 293 -1.40 -16.94 2.75
CA LEU A 293 -0.10 -16.42 2.32
C LEU A 293 -0.10 -14.93 1.92
N GLY A 294 -0.99 -14.12 2.51
CA GLY A 294 -1.18 -12.71 2.16
C GLY A 294 -2.46 -12.43 1.36
N CYS A 295 -3.29 -13.43 1.11
CA CYS A 295 -4.65 -13.42 0.55
C CYS A 295 -4.83 -12.64 -0.77
N ALA A 296 -4.94 -11.29 -0.73
CA ALA A 296 -5.15 -10.38 -1.87
C ALA A 296 -6.46 -10.58 -2.67
N ILE A 297 -7.41 -11.42 -2.22
CA ILE A 297 -8.67 -11.70 -2.94
C ILE A 297 -9.47 -10.43 -3.19
N CYS A 298 -9.63 -9.58 -2.18
CA CYS A 298 -10.45 -8.36 -2.29
C CYS A 298 -9.90 -7.35 -3.30
N ILE A 299 -8.59 -7.17 -3.38
CA ILE A 299 -7.95 -6.26 -4.35
C ILE A 299 -7.99 -6.86 -5.76
N THR A 300 -7.83 -8.17 -5.90
CA THR A 300 -7.87 -8.87 -7.19
C THR A 300 -9.28 -8.90 -7.78
N LYS A 301 -10.30 -9.16 -6.95
CA LYS A 301 -11.72 -9.16 -7.38
C LYS A 301 -12.30 -7.76 -7.57
N CYS A 302 -11.59 -6.70 -7.18
CA CYS A 302 -12.03 -5.33 -7.38
C CYS A 302 -12.24 -5.05 -8.88
N PRO A 303 -13.41 -4.53 -9.28
CA PRO A 303 -13.66 -4.22 -10.70
C PRO A 303 -12.66 -3.24 -11.31
N TRP A 304 -12.05 -2.38 -10.50
CA TRP A 304 -11.00 -1.46 -10.93
C TRP A 304 -9.69 -2.16 -11.25
N SER A 305 -9.41 -3.30 -10.62
CA SER A 305 -8.16 -4.04 -10.83
C SER A 305 -8.15 -4.90 -12.10
N THR A 306 -9.32 -5.10 -12.71
CA THR A 306 -9.37 -5.82 -14.00
C THR A 306 -8.65 -5.01 -15.07
N PRO A 307 -7.66 -5.58 -15.80
CA PRO A 307 -6.88 -4.84 -16.79
C PRO A 307 -7.72 -4.04 -17.77
N GLY A 308 -7.37 -2.76 -17.99
CA GLY A 308 -8.04 -1.84 -18.89
C GLY A 308 -9.43 -1.36 -18.45
N ARG A 309 -9.91 -1.74 -17.25
CA ARG A 309 -11.21 -1.29 -16.73
C ARG A 309 -11.15 0.02 -15.94
N ALA A 310 -10.08 0.28 -15.22
CA ALA A 310 -9.97 1.46 -14.37
C ALA A 310 -10.20 2.77 -15.14
N PRO A 311 -9.57 3.05 -16.30
CA PRO A 311 -9.83 4.27 -17.05
C PRO A 311 -11.30 4.40 -17.51
N LYS A 312 -11.93 3.28 -17.88
CA LYS A 312 -13.34 3.25 -18.31
C LYS A 312 -14.30 3.55 -17.16
N LEU A 313 -14.00 2.99 -15.97
CA LEU A 313 -14.79 3.24 -14.77
C LEU A 313 -14.64 4.69 -14.32
N MET A 314 -13.44 5.24 -14.30
CA MET A 314 -13.17 6.66 -14.00
C MET A 314 -14.02 7.56 -14.93
N LYS A 315 -13.90 7.39 -16.24
CA LYS A 315 -14.68 8.17 -17.22
C LYS A 315 -16.19 8.09 -16.94
N LYS A 316 -16.70 6.86 -16.68
CA LYS A 316 -18.14 6.64 -16.40
C LYS A 316 -18.58 7.37 -15.12
N MET A 317 -17.79 7.27 -14.04
CA MET A 317 -18.15 7.87 -12.75
C MET A 317 -18.11 9.40 -12.80
N LEU A 318 -17.07 9.99 -13.39
CA LEU A 318 -16.95 11.44 -13.54
C LEU A 318 -18.05 12.00 -14.43
N THR A 319 -18.39 11.34 -15.55
CA THR A 319 -19.51 11.73 -16.41
C THR A 319 -20.85 11.67 -15.67
N ARG A 320 -21.09 10.60 -14.86
CA ARG A 320 -22.29 10.50 -14.03
C ARG A 320 -22.41 11.67 -13.06
N ARG A 321 -21.31 12.01 -12.38
CA ARG A 321 -21.26 13.12 -11.43
C ARG A 321 -21.55 14.47 -12.10
N GLN A 322 -21.02 14.73 -13.29
CA GLN A 322 -21.32 15.93 -14.07
C GLN A 322 -22.82 16.03 -14.42
N ARG A 323 -23.42 14.93 -14.89
CA ARG A 323 -24.86 14.88 -15.21
C ARG A 323 -25.74 15.13 -13.97
N LEU A 324 -25.36 14.62 -12.80
CA LEU A 324 -26.11 14.88 -11.56
C LEU A 324 -26.01 16.33 -11.10
N LYS A 325 -24.84 16.98 -11.28
CA LYS A 325 -24.67 18.42 -11.01
C LYS A 325 -25.49 19.31 -11.97
N ALA A 326 -25.58 18.94 -13.24
CA ALA A 326 -26.35 19.70 -14.25
C ALA A 326 -27.89 19.58 -14.08
N ARG A 327 -28.37 18.67 -13.23
CA ARG A 327 -29.81 18.48 -12.93
C ARG A 327 -30.28 19.18 -11.64
N LYS A 328 -29.34 19.72 -10.86
CA LYS A 328 -29.59 20.56 -9.67
C LYS A 328 -29.50 22.04 -10.02
#